data_1077a47d92ee2ee464a5b94255e54f91
#
_entry.id   1077a47d92ee2ee464a5b94255e54f91
#
_cell.length_a   1.000
_cell.length_b   1.000
_cell.length_c   1.000
_cell.angle_alpha   90.00
_cell.angle_beta   90.00
_cell.angle_gamma   90.00
#
_symmetry.space_group_name_H-M   'P 1'
#
loop_
_entity.id
_entity.type
_entity.pdbx_description
1 polymer ?
#
loop_
_entity_poly.entity_id
_entity_poly.type
_entity_poly.pdbx_seq_one_letter_code
_entity_poly.pdbx_strand_id
1 'polypeptide(L)'
;MGKSDQIRIIGIDPGLRRTGWGVIESDGVRLTYIASGYVASDGDDVLAYRLREIFQGITSVIKSFQPREAAVEETFVNNNPRATLKLGQARGMALLAPAMEGLVVAEYPPNLIKKSVVGAGHADKRQVQLMVKMLVPKATFENADEADALAIAICHANHRSSPEAKLARRIKEAS
;
A
#
# COMPACT_ATOMS: atom_id res chain seq x y z
N MET A 1 32.32 -2.97 -2.51
CA MET A 1 30.99 -3.44 -2.95
C MET A 1 29.97 -2.78 -2.06
N GLY A 2 29.28 -1.75 -2.57
CA GLY A 2 28.26 -1.06 -1.81
C GLY A 2 27.14 -2.04 -1.47
N LYS A 3 26.68 -2.05 -0.19
CA LYS A 3 25.40 -2.63 0.18
C LYS A 3 24.37 -2.00 -0.74
N SER A 4 23.74 -2.78 -1.63
CA SER A 4 22.54 -2.33 -2.31
C SER A 4 21.59 -1.84 -1.22
N ASP A 5 21.12 -0.60 -1.34
CA ASP A 5 20.24 0.01 -0.35
C ASP A 5 18.91 -0.76 -0.34
N GLN A 6 18.89 -1.84 0.44
CA GLN A 6 17.67 -2.60 0.67
C GLN A 6 16.67 -1.68 1.35
N ILE A 7 15.54 -1.48 0.71
CA ILE A 7 14.46 -0.67 1.25
C ILE A 7 13.21 -1.50 1.49
N ARG A 8 12.63 -1.34 2.66
CA ARG A 8 11.37 -1.96 3.02
C ARG A 8 10.23 -1.00 2.73
N ILE A 9 9.22 -1.49 2.01
CA ILE A 9 8.08 -0.74 1.49
C ILE A 9 6.81 -1.40 2.00
N ILE A 10 5.85 -0.60 2.51
CA ILE A 10 4.49 -1.04 2.79
C ILE A 10 3.55 -0.51 1.72
N GLY A 11 2.79 -1.39 1.09
CA GLY A 11 1.64 -1.06 0.27
C GLY A 11 0.37 -1.18 1.10
N ILE A 12 -0.56 -0.26 0.92
CA ILE A 12 -1.82 -0.21 1.65
C ILE A 12 -2.97 -0.07 0.66
N ASP A 13 -3.92 -1.00 0.74
CA ASP A 13 -5.17 -0.99 -0.01
C ASP A 13 -6.32 -0.55 0.93
N PRO A 14 -6.77 0.72 0.85
CA PRO A 14 -7.73 1.27 1.81
C PRO A 14 -9.11 0.65 1.67
N GLY A 15 -9.71 0.27 2.79
CA GLY A 15 -11.09 -0.16 2.87
C GLY A 15 -11.65 0.01 4.28
N LEU A 16 -12.91 0.39 4.41
CA LEU A 16 -13.51 0.63 5.73
C LEU A 16 -13.75 -0.66 6.51
N ARG A 17 -14.10 -1.76 5.84
CA ARG A 17 -14.28 -3.07 6.50
C ARG A 17 -12.96 -3.80 6.68
N ARG A 18 -12.11 -3.72 5.66
CA ARG A 18 -10.78 -4.28 5.65
C ARG A 18 -9.86 -3.33 4.92
N THR A 19 -8.75 -2.99 5.53
CA THR A 19 -7.63 -2.31 4.89
C THR A 19 -6.52 -3.34 4.71
N GLY A 20 -6.25 -3.71 3.46
CA GLY A 20 -5.15 -4.62 3.13
C GLY A 20 -3.79 -3.94 3.30
N TRP A 21 -2.80 -4.69 3.71
CA TRP A 21 -1.42 -4.25 3.75
C TRP A 21 -0.47 -5.35 3.28
N GLY A 22 0.62 -4.93 2.64
CA GLY A 22 1.67 -5.84 2.21
C GLY A 22 3.03 -5.18 2.33
N VAL A 23 4.00 -5.90 2.88
CA VAL A 23 5.36 -5.43 3.10
C VAL A 23 6.32 -6.25 2.25
N ILE A 24 7.11 -5.55 1.45
CA ILE A 24 8.18 -6.13 0.64
C ILE A 24 9.50 -5.42 0.94
N GLU A 25 10.59 -6.06 0.56
CA GLU A 25 11.92 -5.47 0.54
C GLU A 25 12.44 -5.45 -0.89
N SER A 26 13.04 -4.34 -1.30
CA SER A 26 13.60 -4.16 -2.64
C SER A 26 15.07 -3.77 -2.54
N ASP A 27 15.92 -4.42 -3.35
CA ASP A 27 17.33 -4.03 -3.55
C ASP A 27 17.54 -3.25 -4.86
N GLY A 28 16.44 -2.82 -5.49
CA GLY A 28 16.43 -2.14 -6.78
C GLY A 28 16.28 -3.09 -7.98
N VAL A 29 16.50 -4.38 -7.80
CA VAL A 29 16.38 -5.41 -8.84
C VAL A 29 15.43 -6.52 -8.40
N ARG A 30 15.59 -6.99 -7.18
CA ARG A 30 14.81 -8.10 -6.61
C ARG A 30 13.81 -7.59 -5.58
N LEU A 31 12.66 -8.25 -5.56
CA LEU A 31 11.63 -8.03 -4.56
C LEU A 31 11.56 -9.26 -3.65
N THR A 32 11.55 -9.01 -2.35
CA THR A 32 11.44 -10.06 -1.34
C THR A 32 10.19 -9.83 -0.51
N TYR A 33 9.35 -10.86 -0.41
CA TYR A 33 8.18 -10.85 0.48
C TYR A 33 8.62 -10.85 1.94
N ILE A 34 8.01 -9.98 2.73
CA ILE A 34 8.20 -9.92 4.19
C ILE A 34 6.95 -10.39 4.91
N ALA A 35 5.81 -9.75 4.66
CA ALA A 35 4.54 -10.09 5.28
C ALA A 35 3.37 -9.46 4.52
N SER A 36 2.18 -9.97 4.72
CA SER A 36 0.92 -9.34 4.30
C SER A 36 -0.19 -9.67 5.29
N GLY A 37 -1.27 -8.91 5.23
CA GLY A 37 -2.43 -9.10 6.07
C GLY A 37 -3.48 -8.02 5.81
N TYR A 38 -4.43 -7.92 6.71
CA TYR A 38 -5.41 -6.84 6.69
C TYR A 38 -5.71 -6.36 8.10
N VAL A 39 -6.16 -5.11 8.20
CA VAL A 39 -6.76 -4.53 9.40
C VAL A 39 -8.27 -4.53 9.19
N ALA A 40 -9.01 -5.19 10.06
CA ALA A 40 -10.47 -5.17 10.05
C ALA A 40 -11.00 -4.10 10.99
N SER A 41 -12.14 -3.50 10.65
CA SER A 41 -12.92 -2.69 11.57
C SER A 41 -14.31 -3.30 11.79
N ASP A 42 -14.86 -3.15 12.99
CA ASP A 42 -16.18 -3.65 13.32
C ASP A 42 -17.26 -2.89 12.54
N GLY A 43 -18.05 -3.61 11.74
CA GLY A 43 -19.12 -3.02 10.93
C GLY A 43 -20.26 -2.40 11.72
N ASP A 44 -20.48 -2.85 12.95
CA ASP A 44 -21.55 -2.39 13.84
C ASP A 44 -21.12 -1.20 14.70
N ASP A 45 -19.82 -0.89 14.71
CA ASP A 45 -19.29 0.24 15.47
C ASP A 45 -19.48 1.59 14.76
N VAL A 46 -19.47 2.67 15.50
CA VAL A 46 -19.55 4.02 14.93
C VAL A 46 -18.30 4.36 14.11
N LEU A 47 -18.47 5.18 13.10
CA LEU A 47 -17.40 5.48 12.13
C LEU A 47 -16.10 5.95 12.78
N ALA A 48 -16.17 6.80 13.80
CA ALA A 48 -14.98 7.31 14.49
C ALA A 48 -14.11 6.20 15.09
N TYR A 49 -14.73 5.17 15.68
CA TYR A 49 -13.98 4.03 16.24
C TYR A 49 -13.45 3.12 15.17
N ARG A 50 -14.19 2.92 14.09
CA ARG A 50 -13.71 2.17 12.90
C ARG A 50 -12.47 2.83 12.28
N LEU A 51 -12.47 4.14 12.14
CA LEU A 51 -11.31 4.89 11.64
C LEU A 51 -10.12 4.78 12.61
N ARG A 52 -10.37 4.82 13.92
CA ARG A 52 -9.34 4.59 14.94
C ARG A 52 -8.72 3.20 14.82
N GLU A 53 -9.52 2.16 14.63
CA GLU A 53 -9.04 0.78 14.45
C GLU A 53 -8.14 0.66 13.23
N ILE A 54 -8.52 1.26 12.11
CA ILE A 54 -7.70 1.28 10.90
C ILE A 54 -6.37 1.99 11.16
N PHE A 55 -6.43 3.18 11.73
CA PHE A 55 -5.23 3.98 12.05
C PHE A 55 -4.27 3.22 12.96
N GLN A 56 -4.78 2.70 14.08
CA GLN A 56 -3.98 1.96 15.06
C GLN A 56 -3.43 0.66 14.50
N GLY A 57 -4.23 -0.07 13.70
CA GLY A 57 -3.82 -1.30 13.07
C GLY A 57 -2.67 -1.10 12.08
N ILE A 58 -2.78 -0.12 11.20
CA ILE A 58 -1.69 0.22 10.26
C ILE A 58 -0.45 0.74 11.00
N THR A 59 -0.62 1.58 12.01
CA THR A 59 0.49 2.03 12.86
C THR A 59 1.22 0.85 13.52
N SER A 60 0.48 -0.14 14.02
CA SER A 60 1.05 -1.34 14.63
C SER A 60 1.85 -2.17 13.60
N VAL A 61 1.34 -2.33 12.39
CA VAL A 61 2.05 -3.01 11.29
C VAL A 61 3.35 -2.28 10.96
N ILE A 62 3.30 -0.95 10.82
CA ILE A 62 4.49 -0.14 10.54
C ILE A 62 5.56 -0.32 11.62
N LYS A 63 5.17 -0.28 12.89
CA LYS A 63 6.09 -0.48 14.02
C LYS A 63 6.69 -1.90 14.04
N SER A 64 5.90 -2.91 13.66
CA SER A 64 6.35 -4.30 13.66
C SER A 64 7.33 -4.60 12.53
N PHE A 65 7.08 -4.09 11.34
CA PHE A 65 7.89 -4.41 10.15
C PHE A 65 8.88 -3.32 9.75
N GLN A 66 8.76 -2.12 10.32
CA GLN A 66 9.67 -0.98 10.13
C GLN A 66 9.95 -0.65 8.65
N PRO A 67 8.92 -0.46 7.80
CA PRO A 67 9.10 0.03 6.46
C PRO A 67 9.65 1.47 6.48
N ARG A 68 10.34 1.86 5.43
CA ARG A 68 10.87 3.23 5.27
C ARG A 68 10.03 4.08 4.34
N GLU A 69 9.28 3.46 3.45
CA GLU A 69 8.38 4.11 2.50
C GLU A 69 7.03 3.41 2.51
N ALA A 70 5.98 4.16 2.24
CA ALA A 70 4.62 3.68 2.11
C ALA A 70 4.02 4.08 0.76
N ALA A 71 3.14 3.25 0.26
CA ALA A 71 2.35 3.53 -0.93
C ALA A 71 0.88 3.19 -0.69
N VAL A 72 -0.01 4.03 -1.18
CA VAL A 72 -1.46 3.90 -1.01
C VAL A 72 -2.13 4.03 -2.37
N GLU A 73 -3.16 3.22 -2.62
CA GLU A 73 -3.97 3.34 -3.82
C GLU A 73 -4.84 4.59 -3.77
N GLU A 74 -4.89 5.32 -4.89
CA GLU A 74 -5.84 6.41 -5.07
C GLU A 74 -7.25 5.86 -5.24
N THR A 75 -8.23 6.57 -4.69
CA THR A 75 -9.63 6.23 -4.78
C THR A 75 -10.34 7.20 -5.70
N PHE A 76 -11.15 6.68 -6.62
CA PHE A 76 -12.00 7.48 -7.50
C PHE A 76 -13.45 7.49 -7.02
N VAL A 77 -14.17 8.56 -7.39
CA VAL A 77 -15.60 8.67 -7.16
C VAL A 77 -16.33 7.57 -7.95
N ASN A 78 -17.15 6.79 -7.27
CA ASN A 78 -18.03 5.80 -7.88
C ASN A 78 -19.48 6.28 -7.92
N ASN A 79 -20.39 5.45 -8.44
CA ASN A 79 -21.81 5.78 -8.57
C ASN A 79 -22.57 5.87 -7.22
N ASN A 80 -21.92 5.55 -6.10
CA ASN A 80 -22.47 5.67 -4.76
C ASN A 80 -21.69 6.72 -3.95
N PRO A 81 -22.17 7.98 -3.86
CA PRO A 81 -21.46 9.05 -3.16
C PRO A 81 -21.20 8.77 -1.68
N ARG A 82 -22.13 8.10 -1.00
CA ARG A 82 -22.00 7.76 0.42
C ARG A 82 -20.90 6.72 0.64
N ALA A 83 -20.83 5.70 -0.20
CA ALA A 83 -19.78 4.69 -0.15
C ALA A 83 -18.40 5.30 -0.49
N THR A 84 -18.35 6.18 -1.48
CA THR A 84 -17.14 6.93 -1.85
C THR A 84 -16.64 7.79 -0.68
N LEU A 85 -17.53 8.50 0.00
CA LEU A 85 -17.17 9.33 1.15
C LEU A 85 -16.58 8.49 2.30
N LYS A 86 -17.22 7.37 2.63
CA LYS A 86 -16.71 6.43 3.66
C LYS A 86 -15.36 5.83 3.30
N LEU A 87 -15.16 5.45 2.04
CA LEU A 87 -13.89 4.95 1.56
C LEU A 87 -12.80 6.03 1.62
N GLY A 88 -13.13 7.28 1.27
CA GLY A 88 -12.22 8.42 1.40
C GLY A 88 -11.77 8.67 2.84
N GLN A 89 -12.67 8.49 3.82
CA GLN A 89 -12.33 8.60 5.23
C GLN A 89 -11.38 7.48 5.70
N ALA A 90 -11.65 6.24 5.31
CA ALA A 90 -10.74 5.11 5.59
C ALA A 90 -9.37 5.32 4.93
N ARG A 91 -9.35 5.81 3.69
CA ARG A 91 -8.14 6.15 2.96
C ARG A 91 -7.35 7.26 3.68
N GLY A 92 -8.02 8.24 4.28
CA GLY A 92 -7.37 9.24 5.10
C GLY A 92 -6.54 8.63 6.25
N MET A 93 -7.04 7.57 6.88
CA MET A 93 -6.30 6.85 7.92
C MET A 93 -5.09 6.08 7.35
N ALA A 94 -5.25 5.49 6.17
CA ALA A 94 -4.18 4.78 5.47
C ALA A 94 -3.03 5.71 5.03
N LEU A 95 -3.32 6.98 4.78
CA LEU A 95 -2.32 8.02 4.49
C LEU A 95 -1.71 8.60 5.78
N LEU A 96 -2.55 8.86 6.79
CA LEU A 96 -2.14 9.52 8.02
C LEU A 96 -1.23 8.63 8.87
N ALA A 97 -1.53 7.34 9.00
CA ALA A 97 -0.75 6.43 9.85
C ALA A 97 0.73 6.38 9.43
N PRO A 98 1.10 6.12 8.17
CA PRO A 98 2.50 6.15 7.78
C PRO A 98 3.12 7.54 7.83
N ALA A 99 2.37 8.60 7.55
CA ALA A 99 2.87 9.97 7.67
C ALA A 99 3.24 10.33 9.12
N MET A 100 2.42 9.92 10.10
CA MET A 100 2.68 10.12 11.53
C MET A 100 3.90 9.32 12.02
N GLU A 101 4.16 8.17 11.45
CA GLU A 101 5.36 7.37 11.73
C GLU A 101 6.59 7.85 10.93
N GLY A 102 6.48 8.95 10.24
CA GLY A 102 7.58 9.59 9.53
C GLY A 102 7.98 8.94 8.20
N LEU A 103 7.14 8.11 7.59
CA LEU A 103 7.42 7.52 6.27
C LEU A 103 7.20 8.54 5.14
N VAL A 104 7.91 8.36 4.04
CA VAL A 104 7.51 8.95 2.75
C VAL A 104 6.30 8.20 2.24
N VAL A 105 5.22 8.92 1.93
CA VAL A 105 3.97 8.32 1.43
C VAL A 105 3.76 8.70 -0.02
N ALA A 106 3.64 7.71 -0.89
CA ALA A 106 3.31 7.88 -2.30
C ALA A 106 1.88 7.37 -2.58
N GLU A 107 1.25 7.93 -3.59
CA GLU A 107 -0.09 7.56 -4.03
C GLU A 107 -0.04 7.15 -5.50
N TYR A 108 -0.78 6.10 -5.84
CA TYR A 108 -0.81 5.56 -7.20
C TYR A 108 -2.23 5.27 -7.66
N PRO A 109 -2.61 5.69 -8.88
CA PRO A 109 -3.90 5.33 -9.45
C PRO A 109 -3.98 3.83 -9.79
N PRO A 110 -5.16 3.21 -9.70
CA PRO A 110 -5.36 1.78 -9.92
C PRO A 110 -4.81 1.26 -11.26
N ASN A 111 -4.97 2.04 -12.33
CA ASN A 111 -4.47 1.64 -13.65
C ASN A 111 -2.95 1.60 -13.71
N LEU A 112 -2.25 2.48 -13.00
CA LEU A 112 -0.79 2.46 -12.93
C LEU A 112 -0.30 1.25 -12.13
N ILE A 113 -0.97 0.91 -11.03
CA ILE A 113 -0.66 -0.27 -10.23
C ILE A 113 -0.79 -1.53 -11.09
N LYS A 114 -1.91 -1.72 -11.79
CA LYS A 114 -2.13 -2.85 -12.69
C LYS A 114 -1.07 -2.92 -13.79
N LYS A 115 -0.80 -1.80 -14.46
CA LYS A 115 0.21 -1.71 -15.52
C LYS A 115 1.61 -2.05 -15.01
N SER A 116 1.94 -1.62 -13.81
CA SER A 116 3.25 -1.86 -13.20
C SER A 116 3.48 -3.34 -12.86
N VAL A 117 2.42 -4.06 -12.50
CA VAL A 117 2.48 -5.46 -12.08
C VAL A 117 2.28 -6.42 -13.25
N VAL A 118 1.32 -6.15 -14.13
CA VAL A 118 0.91 -7.06 -15.22
C VAL A 118 1.43 -6.59 -16.60
N GLY A 119 1.78 -5.32 -16.72
CA GLY A 119 2.12 -4.70 -18.01
C GLY A 119 0.91 -4.13 -18.76
N ALA A 120 -0.32 -4.32 -18.27
CA ALA A 120 -1.56 -3.81 -18.87
C ALA A 120 -2.49 -3.21 -17.81
N GLY A 121 -3.00 -1.99 -18.07
CA GLY A 121 -3.86 -1.27 -17.12
C GLY A 121 -5.27 -1.85 -16.95
N HIS A 122 -5.68 -2.76 -17.82
CA HIS A 122 -6.99 -3.43 -17.79
C HIS A 122 -6.92 -4.88 -17.30
N ALA A 123 -5.86 -5.26 -16.60
CA ALA A 123 -5.72 -6.59 -16.02
C ALA A 123 -6.84 -6.88 -15.02
N ASP A 124 -7.34 -8.12 -15.03
CA ASP A 124 -8.29 -8.59 -14.02
C ASP A 124 -7.58 -8.95 -12.70
N LYS A 125 -8.37 -9.14 -11.65
CA LYS A 125 -7.84 -9.46 -10.32
C LYS A 125 -7.00 -10.76 -10.28
N ARG A 126 -7.38 -11.77 -11.05
CA ARG A 126 -6.66 -13.05 -11.10
C ARG A 126 -5.29 -12.88 -11.73
N GLN A 127 -5.19 -12.08 -12.78
CA GLN A 127 -3.91 -11.74 -13.43
C GLN A 127 -2.99 -10.98 -12.47
N VAL A 128 -3.52 -10.01 -11.72
CA VAL A 128 -2.74 -9.28 -10.71
C VAL A 128 -2.21 -10.23 -9.63
N GLN A 129 -3.06 -11.09 -9.07
CA GLN A 129 -2.66 -12.07 -8.05
C GLN A 129 -1.59 -13.04 -8.56
N LEU A 130 -1.73 -13.53 -9.79
CA LEU A 130 -0.74 -14.41 -10.41
C LEU A 130 0.61 -13.71 -10.53
N MET A 131 0.61 -12.48 -11.03
CA MET A 131 1.84 -11.71 -11.21
C MET A 131 2.50 -11.35 -9.89
N VAL A 132 1.73 -11.03 -8.84
CA VAL A 132 2.27 -10.82 -7.50
C VAL A 132 3.02 -12.07 -7.02
N LYS A 133 2.45 -13.27 -7.19
CA LYS A 133 3.12 -14.53 -6.85
C LYS A 133 4.40 -14.80 -7.66
N MET A 134 4.42 -14.36 -8.91
CA MET A 134 5.62 -14.49 -9.75
C MET A 134 6.73 -13.50 -9.35
N LEU A 135 6.36 -12.26 -9.03
CA LEU A 135 7.30 -11.18 -8.68
C LEU A 135 7.85 -11.31 -7.26
N VAL A 136 7.04 -11.84 -6.35
CA VAL A 136 7.40 -12.15 -4.95
C VAL A 136 7.04 -13.61 -4.62
N PRO A 137 7.84 -14.58 -5.06
CA PRO A 137 7.47 -16.01 -5.07
C PRO A 137 7.14 -16.61 -3.70
N LYS A 138 7.62 -16.00 -2.61
CA LYS A 138 7.35 -16.44 -1.23
C LYS A 138 6.08 -15.81 -0.64
N ALA A 139 5.34 -15.01 -1.43
CA ALA A 139 4.11 -14.39 -0.93
C ALA A 139 3.04 -15.42 -0.62
N THR A 140 2.57 -15.40 0.61
CA THR A 140 1.49 -16.25 1.14
C THR A 140 0.32 -15.35 1.54
N PHE A 141 -0.45 -14.89 0.57
CA PHE A 141 -1.65 -14.12 0.85
C PHE A 141 -2.89 -15.02 0.77
N GLU A 142 -3.84 -14.78 1.65
CA GLU A 142 -5.06 -15.58 1.79
C GLU A 142 -6.27 -14.92 1.11
N ASN A 143 -6.21 -13.62 0.85
CA ASN A 143 -7.33 -12.87 0.27
C ASN A 143 -6.86 -11.82 -0.76
N ALA A 144 -7.84 -11.22 -1.46
CA ALA A 144 -7.59 -10.23 -2.50
C ALA A 144 -6.99 -8.93 -1.94
N ASP A 145 -7.39 -8.50 -0.76
CA ASP A 145 -6.95 -7.24 -0.16
C ASP A 145 -5.43 -7.26 0.10
N GLU A 146 -4.90 -8.40 0.52
CA GLU A 146 -3.45 -8.59 0.70
C GLU A 146 -2.69 -8.58 -0.63
N ALA A 147 -3.24 -9.24 -1.65
CA ALA A 147 -2.63 -9.26 -2.98
C ALA A 147 -2.64 -7.86 -3.62
N ASP A 148 -3.73 -7.11 -3.48
CA ASP A 148 -3.85 -5.74 -3.97
C ASP A 148 -2.84 -4.82 -3.24
N ALA A 149 -2.68 -4.96 -1.93
CA ALA A 149 -1.69 -4.23 -1.15
C ALA A 149 -0.24 -4.56 -1.56
N LEU A 150 0.07 -5.83 -1.82
CA LEU A 150 1.37 -6.23 -2.36
C LEU A 150 1.62 -5.65 -3.75
N ALA A 151 0.61 -5.61 -4.62
CA ALA A 151 0.69 -4.98 -5.94
C ALA A 151 1.02 -3.48 -5.83
N ILE A 152 0.45 -2.77 -4.86
CA ILE A 152 0.75 -1.36 -4.56
C ILE A 152 2.21 -1.19 -4.14
N ALA A 153 2.72 -2.06 -3.27
CA ALA A 153 4.12 -2.04 -2.85
C ALA A 153 5.08 -2.29 -4.01
N ILE A 154 4.75 -3.24 -4.90
CA ILE A 154 5.52 -3.55 -6.12
C ILE A 154 5.53 -2.35 -7.07
N CYS A 155 4.36 -1.72 -7.28
CA CYS A 155 4.25 -0.51 -8.08
C CYS A 155 5.19 0.59 -7.55
N HIS A 156 5.20 0.80 -6.23
CA HIS A 156 6.09 1.77 -5.62
C HIS A 156 7.57 1.41 -5.81
N ALA A 157 7.96 0.16 -5.63
CA ALA A 157 9.33 -0.29 -5.86
C ALA A 157 9.82 0.05 -7.27
N ASN A 158 8.94 -0.09 -8.28
CA ASN A 158 9.25 0.22 -9.67
C ASN A 158 9.31 1.73 -9.97
N HIS A 159 8.54 2.56 -9.26
CA HIS A 159 8.40 4.00 -9.53
C HIS A 159 9.14 4.91 -8.54
N ARG A 160 9.65 4.39 -7.43
CA ARG A 160 10.30 5.18 -6.38
C ARG A 160 11.52 6.00 -6.84
N SER A 161 12.08 5.68 -7.98
CA SER A 161 13.19 6.40 -8.59
C SER A 161 12.73 7.49 -9.57
N SER A 162 11.42 7.67 -9.77
CA SER A 162 10.88 8.72 -10.63
C SER A 162 11.25 10.13 -10.13
N PRO A 163 11.25 11.14 -11.00
CA PRO A 163 11.50 12.53 -10.60
C PRO A 163 10.55 13.01 -9.51
N GLU A 164 9.26 12.65 -9.59
CA GLU A 164 8.22 13.03 -8.63
C GLU A 164 8.48 12.40 -7.25
N ALA A 165 8.83 11.12 -7.20
CA ALA A 165 9.17 10.44 -5.96
C ALA A 165 10.44 11.02 -5.30
N LYS A 166 11.43 11.39 -6.11
CA LYS A 166 12.64 12.06 -5.63
C LYS A 166 12.34 13.46 -5.06
N LEU A 167 11.45 14.20 -5.72
CA LEU A 167 11.01 15.52 -5.24
C LEU A 167 10.28 15.41 -3.89
N ALA A 168 9.35 14.47 -3.76
CA ALA A 168 8.61 14.23 -2.52
C ALA A 168 9.54 13.93 -1.34
N ARG A 169 10.59 13.14 -1.55
CA ARG A 169 11.62 12.88 -0.52
C ARG A 169 12.38 14.14 -0.13
N ARG A 170 12.82 14.92 -1.11
CA ARG A 170 13.55 16.16 -0.84
C ARG A 170 12.74 17.16 -0.03
N ILE A 171 11.45 17.31 -0.33
CA ILE A 171 10.54 18.18 0.43
C ILE A 171 10.46 17.71 1.89
N LYS A 172 10.33 16.40 2.10
CA LYS A 172 10.27 15.85 3.45
C LYS A 172 11.58 16.02 4.23
N GLU A 173 12.72 15.82 3.60
CA GLU A 173 14.04 15.98 4.25
C GLU A 173 14.35 17.43 4.62
N ALA A 174 13.68 18.40 3.98
CA ALA A 174 13.81 19.84 4.21
C ALA A 174 12.84 20.38 5.27
N SER A 175 11.89 19.57 5.75
CA SER A 175 10.87 19.92 6.75
C SER A 175 11.23 19.42 8.13
#